data_79e0e53d7f75f033c5af5a72abf5cb9f
#
_entry.id   79e0e53d7f75f033c5af5a72abf5cb9f
#
_cell.length_a   1.000
_cell.length_b   1.000
_cell.length_c   1.000
_cell.angle_alpha   90.00
_cell.angle_beta   90.00
_cell.angle_gamma   90.00
#
_symmetry.space_group_name_H-M   'P 1'
#
loop_
_entity.id
_entity.type
_entity.pdbx_description
1 polymer ?
#
loop_
_entity_poly.entity_id
_entity_poly.type
_entity_poly.pdbx_seq_one_letter_code
_entity_poly.pdbx_strand_id
1 'polypeptide(L)'
;MRKYITQHVPGTYLTFDQRQTLASDWNELVRAGCRVTLRQFAAKHGLRYETWRREYNRGAAGEAVPDARDRRRRKYAEYDPFKAQDVINDNNANKGARMLVTNQMAFLFKRHVLEERLSPYDAVCRMKDEMPGQRIPCLSTWYKHINAGDVGVMYGQTPYHPGKRPKGPRPHPAMTVPGRLLLDDRPAGATNRSRFGHYEMDTVVSSTKGTGGLLVLIDRRSRRYVIELLAHVTQDEVVAALKRMLARKAIGKVRSITTDNGCEFLDPNKIKAVVGCNVYYTRAYASWEKGSVENCNRFVRRWYPKGTDFGKCTTADMHRLERVINSIHRKLLDGLTAYQYDTAYAKAA
;
A
#
# COMPACT_ATOMS: atom_id res chain seq x y z
N MET A 1 -44.44 32.71 -22.56
CA MET A 1 -44.00 32.40 -21.16
C MET A 1 -42.48 32.41 -21.13
N ARG A 2 -41.83 33.49 -20.62
CA ARG A 2 -40.37 33.56 -20.53
C ARG A 2 -39.93 32.66 -19.37
N LYS A 3 -39.15 31.59 -19.68
CA LYS A 3 -38.57 30.66 -18.67
C LYS A 3 -37.56 31.43 -17.83
N TYR A 4 -37.87 31.70 -16.58
CA TYR A 4 -36.89 32.16 -15.60
C TYR A 4 -35.87 31.04 -15.39
N ILE A 5 -34.55 31.40 -15.24
CA ILE A 5 -33.52 30.45 -14.87
C ILE A 5 -33.65 30.18 -13.37
N THR A 6 -34.62 29.36 -12.99
CA THR A 6 -35.01 29.10 -11.60
C THR A 6 -34.23 28.02 -10.91
N GLN A 7 -33.12 27.47 -11.51
CA GLN A 7 -32.41 26.31 -10.96
C GLN A 7 -30.90 26.47 -10.97
N HIS A 8 -30.36 27.66 -10.74
CA HIS A 8 -28.93 27.78 -10.50
C HIS A 8 -28.60 27.39 -9.05
N VAL A 9 -27.78 26.32 -8.88
CA VAL A 9 -27.27 25.89 -7.55
C VAL A 9 -26.14 26.81 -7.14
N PRO A 10 -26.24 27.53 -6.00
CA PRO A 10 -25.16 28.37 -5.51
C PRO A 10 -23.85 27.62 -5.37
N GLY A 11 -22.75 28.19 -5.86
CA GLY A 11 -21.42 27.57 -5.82
C GLY A 11 -21.05 26.74 -7.04
N THR A 12 -21.98 26.55 -7.99
CA THR A 12 -21.69 25.86 -9.27
C THR A 12 -21.56 26.88 -10.42
N TYR A 13 -20.97 26.43 -11.54
CA TYR A 13 -21.01 27.20 -12.78
C TYR A 13 -22.39 27.10 -13.42
N LEU A 14 -22.77 28.14 -14.21
CA LEU A 14 -23.94 28.05 -15.07
C LEU A 14 -23.73 26.95 -16.11
N THR A 15 -24.81 26.21 -16.45
CA THR A 15 -24.78 25.27 -17.56
C THR A 15 -24.68 26.02 -18.90
N PHE A 16 -24.27 25.35 -19.97
CA PHE A 16 -24.17 25.99 -21.28
C PHE A 16 -25.54 26.48 -21.77
N ASP A 17 -26.62 25.74 -21.56
CA ASP A 17 -27.97 26.13 -21.91
C ASP A 17 -28.43 27.39 -21.15
N GLN A 18 -28.08 27.47 -19.85
CA GLN A 18 -28.34 28.67 -19.05
C GLN A 18 -27.60 29.90 -19.60
N ARG A 19 -26.33 29.70 -20.06
CA ARG A 19 -25.54 30.77 -20.68
C ARG A 19 -26.15 31.23 -21.99
N GLN A 20 -26.59 30.30 -22.85
CA GLN A 20 -27.23 30.65 -24.11
C GLN A 20 -28.50 31.48 -23.90
N THR A 21 -29.34 31.07 -22.92
CA THR A 21 -30.56 31.81 -22.57
C THR A 21 -30.24 33.21 -22.08
N LEU A 22 -29.23 33.36 -21.16
CA LEU A 22 -28.81 34.65 -20.67
C LEU A 22 -28.17 35.52 -21.76
N ALA A 23 -27.39 34.91 -22.67
CA ALA A 23 -26.82 35.61 -23.82
C ALA A 23 -27.88 36.21 -24.74
N SER A 24 -28.89 35.41 -25.07
CA SER A 24 -29.99 35.87 -25.90
C SER A 24 -30.69 37.11 -25.31
N ASP A 25 -31.12 37.00 -24.03
CA ASP A 25 -31.80 38.09 -23.35
C ASP A 25 -30.93 39.32 -23.10
N TRP A 26 -29.65 39.12 -22.76
CA TRP A 26 -28.71 40.23 -22.52
C TRP A 26 -28.37 40.95 -23.83
N ASN A 27 -28.07 40.24 -24.89
CA ASN A 27 -27.66 40.82 -26.18
C ASN A 27 -28.81 41.56 -26.84
N GLU A 28 -30.05 41.06 -26.68
CA GLU A 28 -31.26 41.78 -27.14
C GLU A 28 -31.35 43.16 -26.45
N LEU A 29 -31.15 43.22 -25.13
CA LEU A 29 -31.18 44.47 -24.39
C LEU A 29 -30.04 45.43 -24.78
N VAL A 30 -28.84 44.90 -25.02
CA VAL A 30 -27.68 45.68 -25.44
C VAL A 30 -27.93 46.29 -26.84
N ARG A 31 -28.39 45.47 -27.78
CA ARG A 31 -28.73 45.94 -29.17
C ARG A 31 -29.86 46.95 -29.20
N ALA A 32 -30.83 46.76 -28.35
CA ALA A 32 -31.94 47.73 -28.21
C ALA A 32 -31.53 49.03 -27.51
N GLY A 33 -30.29 49.17 -27.08
CA GLY A 33 -29.78 50.34 -26.36
C GLY A 33 -30.42 50.50 -24.98
N CYS A 34 -30.97 49.46 -24.41
CA CYS A 34 -31.64 49.49 -23.11
C CYS A 34 -30.59 49.73 -22.00
N ARG A 35 -30.91 50.64 -21.08
CA ARG A 35 -30.06 51.03 -19.92
C ARG A 35 -30.27 50.04 -18.78
N VAL A 36 -29.77 48.82 -18.87
CA VAL A 36 -29.85 47.79 -17.83
C VAL A 36 -28.49 47.55 -17.21
N THR A 37 -28.43 47.57 -15.88
CA THR A 37 -27.23 47.25 -15.14
C THR A 37 -27.08 45.74 -14.93
N LEU A 38 -25.84 45.24 -14.73
CA LEU A 38 -25.62 43.81 -14.39
C LEU A 38 -26.42 43.36 -13.17
N ARG A 39 -26.64 44.28 -12.18
CA ARG A 39 -27.43 43.98 -10.98
C ARG A 39 -28.91 43.79 -11.29
N GLN A 40 -29.49 44.67 -12.12
CA GLN A 40 -30.90 44.59 -12.52
C GLN A 40 -31.15 43.34 -13.37
N PHE A 41 -30.21 43.03 -14.28
CA PHE A 41 -30.32 41.83 -15.09
C PHE A 41 -30.23 40.57 -14.25
N ALA A 42 -29.25 40.48 -13.32
CA ALA A 42 -29.13 39.33 -12.40
C ALA A 42 -30.44 39.12 -11.61
N ALA A 43 -31.00 40.20 -11.03
CA ALA A 43 -32.25 40.14 -10.27
C ALA A 43 -33.42 39.64 -11.13
N LYS A 44 -33.52 40.12 -12.39
CA LYS A 44 -34.55 39.64 -13.35
C LYS A 44 -34.51 38.13 -13.63
N HIS A 45 -33.31 37.54 -13.61
CA HIS A 45 -33.08 36.10 -13.86
C HIS A 45 -32.90 35.28 -12.59
N GLY A 46 -33.15 35.83 -11.41
CA GLY A 46 -33.04 35.09 -10.13
C GLY A 46 -31.58 34.73 -9.75
N LEU A 47 -30.61 35.43 -10.34
CA LEU A 47 -29.19 35.22 -10.06
C LEU A 47 -28.67 36.19 -9.02
N ARG A 48 -27.67 35.75 -8.23
CA ARG A 48 -26.88 36.67 -7.42
C ARG A 48 -26.07 37.59 -8.33
N TYR A 49 -25.97 38.88 -7.99
CA TYR A 49 -25.20 39.86 -8.76
C TYR A 49 -23.76 39.40 -9.04
N GLU A 50 -23.06 38.87 -8.05
CA GLU A 50 -21.68 38.40 -8.20
C GLU A 50 -21.57 37.22 -9.15
N THR A 51 -22.58 36.34 -9.19
CA THR A 51 -22.62 35.18 -10.13
C THR A 51 -22.69 35.68 -11.57
N TRP A 52 -23.65 36.60 -11.85
CA TRP A 52 -23.77 37.16 -13.20
C TRP A 52 -22.59 38.03 -13.57
N ARG A 53 -22.09 38.86 -12.66
CA ARG A 53 -20.90 39.69 -12.92
C ARG A 53 -19.68 38.88 -13.32
N ARG A 54 -19.39 37.80 -12.58
CA ARG A 54 -18.27 36.88 -12.92
C ARG A 54 -18.48 36.19 -14.25
N GLU A 55 -19.69 35.77 -14.52
CA GLU A 55 -20.05 35.11 -15.76
C GLU A 55 -19.95 36.04 -16.95
N TYR A 56 -20.52 37.25 -16.83
CA TYR A 56 -20.42 38.29 -17.83
C TYR A 56 -18.97 38.65 -18.17
N ASN A 57 -18.13 38.81 -17.17
CA ASN A 57 -16.70 39.13 -17.39
C ASN A 57 -15.93 38.01 -18.13
N ARG A 58 -16.39 36.79 -18.04
CA ARG A 58 -15.80 35.68 -18.82
C ARG A 58 -16.16 35.72 -20.31
N GLY A 59 -17.37 36.12 -20.61
CA GLY A 59 -17.91 36.07 -21.98
C GLY A 59 -18.12 37.44 -22.64
N ALA A 60 -17.78 38.54 -21.98
CA ALA A 60 -17.97 39.89 -22.57
C ALA A 60 -17.14 40.02 -23.88
N ALA A 61 -17.79 40.45 -24.94
CA ALA A 61 -17.18 40.67 -26.22
C ALA A 61 -16.21 41.89 -26.25
N GLY A 62 -16.28 42.76 -25.23
CA GLY A 62 -15.43 43.91 -25.07
C GLY A 62 -15.53 44.51 -23.66
N GLU A 63 -14.72 45.50 -23.37
CA GLU A 63 -14.78 46.22 -22.11
C GLU A 63 -16.03 47.13 -22.00
N ALA A 64 -16.54 47.26 -20.79
CA ALA A 64 -17.61 48.20 -20.51
C ALA A 64 -17.07 49.65 -20.54
N VAL A 65 -17.52 50.43 -21.50
CA VAL A 65 -17.09 51.81 -21.69
C VAL A 65 -18.02 52.79 -20.96
N PRO A 66 -17.54 53.97 -20.51
CA PRO A 66 -18.39 55.03 -19.98
C PRO A 66 -19.40 55.47 -21.02
N ASP A 67 -20.66 55.71 -20.61
CA ASP A 67 -21.65 56.28 -21.52
C ASP A 67 -21.27 57.74 -21.83
N ALA A 68 -21.19 58.10 -23.12
CA ALA A 68 -20.83 59.43 -23.58
C ALA A 68 -21.80 60.53 -23.07
N ARG A 69 -23.04 60.16 -22.75
CA ARG A 69 -24.08 61.09 -22.26
C ARG A 69 -24.11 61.20 -20.73
N ASP A 70 -23.63 60.21 -20.04
CA ASP A 70 -23.55 60.20 -18.57
C ASP A 70 -22.36 59.35 -18.11
N ARG A 71 -21.21 60.00 -17.81
CA ARG A 71 -19.97 59.35 -17.41
C ARG A 71 -20.07 58.49 -16.13
N ARG A 72 -21.16 58.63 -15.37
CA ARG A 72 -21.46 57.78 -14.21
C ARG A 72 -22.07 56.44 -14.60
N ARG A 73 -22.44 56.25 -15.86
CA ARG A 73 -23.02 55.03 -16.40
C ARG A 73 -22.02 54.32 -17.33
N ARG A 74 -22.21 53.02 -17.47
CA ARG A 74 -21.41 52.22 -18.38
C ARG A 74 -22.30 51.61 -19.45
N LYS A 75 -21.84 51.61 -20.69
CA LYS A 75 -22.37 50.78 -21.77
C LYS A 75 -21.68 49.44 -21.70
N TYR A 76 -22.43 48.40 -21.61
CA TYR A 76 -21.95 47.02 -21.58
C TYR A 76 -21.88 46.45 -22.98
N ALA A 77 -20.88 45.59 -23.24
CA ALA A 77 -20.75 44.85 -24.47
C ALA A 77 -21.73 43.65 -24.51
N GLU A 78 -21.88 43.07 -25.68
CA GLU A 78 -22.57 41.78 -25.82
C GLU A 78 -21.83 40.68 -25.04
N TYR A 79 -22.58 39.64 -24.64
CA TYR A 79 -22.07 38.48 -23.94
C TYR A 79 -22.06 37.31 -24.87
N ASP A 80 -20.88 36.61 -24.99
CA ASP A 80 -20.67 35.41 -25.75
C ASP A 80 -20.59 34.19 -24.83
N PRO A 81 -21.60 33.28 -24.89
CA PRO A 81 -21.63 32.08 -24.07
C PRO A 81 -20.52 31.09 -24.42
N PHE A 82 -20.04 31.04 -25.67
CA PHE A 82 -18.93 30.17 -26.10
C PHE A 82 -17.62 30.63 -25.48
N LYS A 83 -17.31 31.90 -25.57
CA LYS A 83 -16.13 32.50 -24.92
C LYS A 83 -16.12 32.24 -23.41
N ALA A 84 -17.26 32.37 -22.74
CA ALA A 84 -17.38 32.08 -21.32
C ALA A 84 -17.16 30.58 -21.02
N GLN A 85 -17.64 29.70 -21.91
CA GLN A 85 -17.40 28.26 -21.78
C GLN A 85 -15.94 27.90 -21.97
N ASP A 86 -15.25 28.49 -22.95
CA ASP A 86 -13.85 28.23 -23.23
C ASP A 86 -12.97 28.64 -22.02
N VAL A 87 -13.21 29.82 -21.43
CA VAL A 87 -12.51 30.24 -20.21
C VAL A 87 -12.72 29.22 -19.07
N ILE A 88 -13.90 28.60 -18.97
CA ILE A 88 -14.17 27.58 -17.94
C ILE A 88 -13.46 26.26 -18.28
N ASN A 89 -13.47 25.87 -19.54
CA ASN A 89 -12.78 24.68 -20.02
C ASN A 89 -11.27 24.79 -19.77
N ASP A 90 -10.67 25.92 -20.08
CA ASP A 90 -9.24 26.21 -19.81
C ASP A 90 -8.93 26.18 -18.31
N ASN A 91 -9.79 26.81 -17.50
CA ASN A 91 -9.65 26.79 -16.04
C ASN A 91 -9.80 25.36 -15.48
N ASN A 92 -10.66 24.53 -16.07
CA ASN A 92 -10.85 23.16 -15.62
C ASN A 92 -9.75 22.22 -16.13
N ALA A 93 -9.21 22.44 -17.34
CA ALA A 93 -8.05 21.74 -17.85
C ALA A 93 -6.81 21.94 -16.95
N ASN A 94 -6.71 23.11 -16.32
CA ASN A 94 -5.63 23.44 -15.39
C ASN A 94 -5.92 23.07 -13.93
N LYS A 95 -7.14 22.68 -13.58
CA LYS A 95 -7.55 22.30 -12.20
C LYS A 95 -7.36 20.84 -11.86
N GLY A 96 -7.06 19.99 -12.83
CA GLY A 96 -6.78 18.56 -12.60
C GLY A 96 -5.57 18.39 -11.69
N ALA A 97 -5.64 17.46 -10.74
CA ALA A 97 -4.45 17.01 -10.03
C ALA A 97 -3.44 16.56 -11.10
N ARG A 98 -2.26 17.21 -11.17
CA ARG A 98 -1.19 16.81 -12.08
C ARG A 98 -0.94 15.32 -11.89
N MET A 99 -0.84 14.58 -12.99
CA MET A 99 -0.51 13.16 -12.95
C MET A 99 0.84 13.02 -12.25
N LEU A 100 0.79 12.59 -10.97
CA LEU A 100 1.99 12.47 -10.12
C LEU A 100 2.82 11.25 -10.49
N VAL A 101 2.25 10.31 -11.24
CA VAL A 101 2.90 9.07 -11.67
C VAL A 101 3.36 9.22 -13.10
N THR A 102 4.68 9.23 -13.32
CA THR A 102 5.28 9.24 -14.66
C THR A 102 5.28 7.84 -15.24
N ASN A 103 5.44 7.72 -16.59
CA ASN A 103 5.57 6.43 -17.26
C ASN A 103 6.75 5.61 -16.71
N GLN A 104 7.87 6.25 -16.40
CA GLN A 104 9.02 5.59 -15.78
C GLN A 104 8.66 5.02 -14.40
N MET A 105 7.96 5.78 -13.57
CA MET A 105 7.49 5.30 -12.26
C MET A 105 6.52 4.13 -12.41
N ALA A 106 5.57 4.19 -13.35
CA ALA A 106 4.63 3.11 -13.62
C ALA A 106 5.36 1.83 -14.08
N PHE A 107 6.37 1.96 -14.96
CA PHE A 107 7.19 0.84 -15.39
C PHE A 107 7.96 0.18 -14.24
N LEU A 108 8.65 0.97 -13.41
CA LEU A 108 9.38 0.46 -12.25
C LEU A 108 8.45 -0.20 -11.24
N PHE A 109 7.32 0.44 -10.94
CA PHE A 109 6.32 -0.11 -10.04
C PHE A 109 5.79 -1.47 -10.53
N LYS A 110 5.45 -1.56 -11.82
CA LYS A 110 5.00 -2.81 -12.45
C LYS A 110 6.07 -3.89 -12.33
N ARG A 111 7.34 -3.59 -12.65
CA ARG A 111 8.47 -4.53 -12.51
C ARG A 111 8.57 -5.06 -11.08
N HIS A 112 8.60 -4.17 -10.10
CA HIS A 112 8.72 -4.56 -8.70
C HIS A 112 7.56 -5.44 -8.22
N VAL A 113 6.32 -5.09 -8.59
CA VAL A 113 5.13 -5.84 -8.13
C VAL A 113 4.97 -7.16 -8.86
N LEU A 114 5.10 -7.20 -10.19
CA LEU A 114 4.79 -8.40 -11.00
C LEU A 114 5.99 -9.35 -11.14
N GLU A 115 7.19 -8.81 -11.40
CA GLU A 115 8.37 -9.64 -11.66
C GLU A 115 9.09 -10.00 -10.36
N GLU A 116 9.37 -9.01 -9.51
CA GLU A 116 10.04 -9.22 -8.23
C GLU A 116 9.08 -9.67 -7.11
N ARG A 117 7.78 -9.70 -7.38
CA ARG A 117 6.72 -10.14 -6.45
C ARG A 117 6.70 -9.35 -5.14
N LEU A 118 7.01 -8.06 -5.20
CA LEU A 118 7.00 -7.18 -4.04
C LEU A 118 5.59 -6.67 -3.74
N SER A 119 5.37 -6.25 -2.50
CA SER A 119 4.14 -5.54 -2.16
C SER A 119 4.17 -4.13 -2.72
N PRO A 120 3.01 -3.48 -2.98
CA PRO A 120 2.98 -2.08 -3.38
C PRO A 120 3.74 -1.16 -2.42
N TYR A 121 3.75 -1.46 -1.12
CA TYR A 121 4.51 -0.71 -0.13
C TYR A 121 6.02 -0.81 -0.37
N ASP A 122 6.53 -2.03 -0.54
CA ASP A 122 7.96 -2.26 -0.77
C ASP A 122 8.40 -1.69 -2.12
N ALA A 123 7.57 -1.84 -3.18
CA ALA A 123 7.83 -1.22 -4.48
C ALA A 123 7.99 0.30 -4.38
N VAL A 124 7.12 0.98 -3.61
CA VAL A 124 7.24 2.43 -3.37
C VAL A 124 8.50 2.78 -2.59
N CYS A 125 8.89 1.99 -1.59
CA CYS A 125 10.15 2.21 -0.87
C CYS A 125 11.36 2.06 -1.78
N ARG A 126 11.43 0.98 -2.58
CA ARG A 126 12.52 0.78 -3.55
C ARG A 126 12.61 1.88 -4.59
N MET A 127 11.49 2.33 -5.11
CA MET A 127 11.48 3.45 -6.05
C MET A 127 12.06 4.73 -5.45
N LYS A 128 11.90 4.97 -4.15
CA LYS A 128 12.54 6.10 -3.47
C LYS A 128 14.06 5.96 -3.43
N ASP A 129 14.55 4.73 -3.27
CA ASP A 129 15.98 4.44 -3.27
C ASP A 129 16.57 4.51 -4.70
N GLU A 130 15.84 4.01 -5.71
CA GLU A 130 16.26 3.99 -7.11
C GLU A 130 16.13 5.34 -7.84
N MET A 131 15.26 6.22 -7.34
CA MET A 131 14.99 7.54 -7.95
C MET A 131 15.23 8.69 -6.95
N PRO A 132 16.46 8.85 -6.46
CA PRO A 132 16.77 9.90 -5.48
C PRO A 132 16.49 11.29 -6.08
N GLY A 133 15.88 12.15 -5.28
CA GLY A 133 15.48 13.50 -5.72
C GLY A 133 14.17 13.60 -6.48
N GLN A 134 13.56 12.49 -6.89
CA GLN A 134 12.22 12.49 -7.47
C GLN A 134 11.15 12.33 -6.39
N ARG A 135 10.06 13.09 -6.53
CA ARG A 135 8.90 12.98 -5.63
C ARG A 135 8.08 11.73 -5.97
N ILE A 136 8.32 10.64 -5.27
CA ILE A 136 7.51 9.42 -5.42
C ILE A 136 6.16 9.62 -4.71
N PRO A 137 5.03 9.39 -5.39
CA PRO A 137 3.71 9.47 -4.80
C PRO A 137 3.53 8.56 -3.59
N CYS A 138 2.65 8.95 -2.65
CA CYS A 138 2.35 8.13 -1.48
C CYS A 138 1.61 6.85 -1.87
N LEU A 139 1.67 5.85 -0.99
CA LEU A 139 1.08 4.53 -1.22
C LEU A 139 -0.42 4.58 -1.58
N SER A 140 -1.19 5.50 -0.97
CA SER A 140 -2.62 5.65 -1.28
C SER A 140 -2.86 6.10 -2.72
N THR A 141 -1.98 6.92 -3.28
CA THR A 141 -2.02 7.31 -4.70
C THR A 141 -1.80 6.09 -5.60
N TRP A 142 -0.79 5.26 -5.29
CA TRP A 142 -0.54 4.03 -6.03
C TRP A 142 -1.73 3.06 -6.01
N TYR A 143 -2.41 2.91 -4.87
CA TYR A 143 -3.63 2.10 -4.83
C TYR A 143 -4.78 2.68 -5.67
N LYS A 144 -4.91 4.01 -5.77
CA LYS A 144 -5.87 4.62 -6.71
C LYS A 144 -5.56 4.26 -8.16
N HIS A 145 -4.28 4.32 -8.56
CA HIS A 145 -3.84 3.94 -9.90
C HIS A 145 -3.98 2.44 -10.17
N ILE A 146 -3.71 1.57 -9.18
CA ILE A 146 -3.99 0.12 -9.29
C ILE A 146 -5.48 -0.12 -9.54
N ASN A 147 -6.37 0.55 -8.81
CA ASN A 147 -7.81 0.41 -8.97
C ASN A 147 -8.30 0.99 -10.30
N ALA A 148 -7.68 2.04 -10.82
CA ALA A 148 -7.96 2.61 -12.13
C ALA A 148 -7.39 1.76 -13.29
N GLY A 149 -6.43 0.85 -13.01
CA GLY A 149 -5.80 -0.01 -14.02
C GLY A 149 -4.76 0.68 -14.90
N ASP A 150 -4.40 1.94 -14.61
CA ASP A 150 -3.55 2.78 -15.46
C ASP A 150 -2.04 2.59 -15.25
N VAL A 151 -1.62 1.84 -14.22
CA VAL A 151 -0.21 1.50 -13.96
C VAL A 151 0.17 0.08 -14.41
N GLY A 152 -0.72 -0.62 -15.12
CA GLY A 152 -0.48 -1.97 -15.61
C GLY A 152 -0.36 -3.04 -14.52
N VAL A 153 -0.87 -2.78 -13.32
CA VAL A 153 -0.97 -3.70 -12.19
C VAL A 153 -2.40 -3.71 -11.70
N MET A 154 -3.00 -4.89 -11.58
CA MET A 154 -4.33 -5.06 -11.01
C MET A 154 -4.24 -5.47 -9.53
N TYR A 155 -5.26 -5.13 -8.75
CA TYR A 155 -5.31 -5.46 -7.33
C TYR A 155 -5.12 -6.95 -7.04
N GLY A 156 -5.72 -7.84 -7.85
CA GLY A 156 -5.59 -9.29 -7.73
C GLY A 156 -4.17 -9.84 -7.98
N GLN A 157 -3.30 -9.06 -8.61
CA GLN A 157 -1.91 -9.41 -8.88
C GLN A 157 -0.96 -9.02 -7.74
N THR A 158 -1.45 -8.25 -6.75
CA THR A 158 -0.65 -7.89 -5.58
C THR A 158 -0.51 -9.08 -4.62
N PRO A 159 0.62 -9.23 -3.90
CA PRO A 159 0.87 -10.40 -3.05
C PRO A 159 -0.11 -10.60 -1.89
N TYR A 160 -0.89 -9.59 -1.54
CA TYR A 160 -1.77 -9.58 -0.35
C TYR A 160 -3.20 -9.15 -0.65
N HIS A 161 -3.76 -9.56 -1.78
CA HIS A 161 -5.18 -9.33 -2.00
C HIS A 161 -6.02 -10.25 -1.10
N PRO A 162 -7.10 -9.76 -0.48
CA PRO A 162 -7.99 -10.58 0.31
C PRO A 162 -8.83 -11.46 -0.64
N GLY A 163 -8.36 -12.70 -0.87
CA GLY A 163 -9.17 -13.74 -1.49
C GLY A 163 -10.16 -14.34 -0.47
N LYS A 164 -11.22 -15.02 -0.94
CA LYS A 164 -12.05 -15.86 -0.07
C LYS A 164 -11.15 -16.91 0.59
N ARG A 165 -11.03 -16.88 1.91
CA ARG A 165 -10.32 -17.93 2.65
C ARG A 165 -11.10 -19.23 2.48
N PRO A 166 -10.50 -20.30 1.94
CA PRO A 166 -11.12 -21.61 2.02
C PRO A 166 -11.27 -21.98 3.51
N LYS A 167 -12.39 -22.56 3.88
CA LYS A 167 -12.54 -23.15 5.23
C LYS A 167 -11.43 -24.17 5.39
N GLY A 168 -10.51 -23.92 6.30
CA GLY A 168 -9.39 -24.81 6.57
C GLY A 168 -9.86 -26.18 7.08
N PRO A 169 -9.02 -27.19 6.96
CA PRO A 169 -9.29 -28.50 7.57
C PRO A 169 -9.49 -28.33 9.09
N ARG A 170 -10.34 -29.20 9.66
CA ARG A 170 -10.53 -29.23 11.12
C ARG A 170 -9.18 -29.50 11.80
N PRO A 171 -8.82 -28.77 12.85
CA PRO A 171 -7.56 -28.98 13.53
C PRO A 171 -7.50 -30.39 14.10
N HIS A 172 -6.39 -31.08 13.86
CA HIS A 172 -6.07 -32.33 14.54
C HIS A 172 -5.75 -32.02 16.02
N PRO A 173 -6.08 -32.92 16.97
CA PRO A 173 -5.72 -32.74 18.37
C PRO A 173 -4.20 -32.54 18.48
N ALA A 174 -3.79 -31.42 19.07
CA ALA A 174 -2.38 -31.15 19.29
C ALA A 174 -1.89 -32.03 20.44
N MET A 175 -0.79 -32.72 20.23
CA MET A 175 -0.13 -33.50 21.26
C MET A 175 0.48 -32.54 22.29
N THR A 176 -0.10 -32.50 23.49
CA THR A 176 0.48 -31.74 24.60
C THR A 176 1.50 -32.63 25.31
N VAL A 177 2.76 -32.26 25.28
CA VAL A 177 3.82 -32.96 26.02
C VAL A 177 3.96 -32.30 27.40
N PRO A 178 3.81 -33.04 28.50
CA PRO A 178 3.98 -32.51 29.86
C PRO A 178 5.40 -31.91 30.05
N GLY A 179 5.52 -30.86 30.86
CA GLY A 179 6.82 -30.25 31.22
C GLY A 179 7.38 -29.27 30.21
N ARG A 180 6.65 -28.91 29.13
CA ARG A 180 7.07 -27.84 28.20
C ARG A 180 6.84 -26.46 28.78
N LEU A 181 7.81 -25.56 28.56
CA LEU A 181 7.65 -24.14 28.85
C LEU A 181 6.65 -23.52 27.88
N LEU A 182 5.70 -22.77 28.40
CA LEU A 182 4.68 -22.08 27.63
C LEU A 182 5.11 -20.64 27.32
N LEU A 183 4.33 -19.96 26.49
CA LEU A 183 4.59 -18.56 26.12
C LEU A 183 4.56 -17.60 27.30
N ASP A 184 3.78 -17.92 28.36
CA ASP A 184 3.68 -17.09 29.56
C ASP A 184 5.00 -17.07 30.34
N ASP A 185 5.80 -18.14 30.25
CA ASP A 185 7.11 -18.27 30.89
C ASP A 185 8.22 -17.56 30.09
N ARG A 186 7.89 -17.00 28.95
CA ARG A 186 8.85 -16.41 28.02
C ARG A 186 9.37 -15.06 28.55
N PRO A 187 10.68 -14.76 28.38
CA PRO A 187 11.27 -13.50 28.82
C PRO A 187 10.52 -12.28 28.26
N ALA A 188 10.34 -11.24 29.07
CA ALA A 188 9.68 -10.00 28.68
C ALA A 188 10.25 -9.40 27.39
N GLY A 189 11.58 -9.44 27.20
CA GLY A 189 12.26 -8.96 25.99
C GLY A 189 11.83 -9.70 24.72
N ALA A 190 11.39 -10.97 24.83
CA ALA A 190 10.80 -11.71 23.72
C ALA A 190 9.35 -11.28 23.47
N THR A 191 8.58 -11.01 24.50
CA THR A 191 7.16 -10.67 24.42
C THR A 191 6.96 -9.29 23.84
N ASN A 192 7.66 -8.26 24.34
CA ASN A 192 7.62 -6.88 23.87
C ASN A 192 8.54 -6.58 22.67
N ARG A 193 9.30 -7.58 22.20
CA ARG A 193 10.24 -7.47 21.06
C ARG A 193 11.33 -6.41 21.25
N SER A 194 11.72 -6.14 22.46
CA SER A 194 12.71 -5.10 22.77
C SER A 194 14.15 -5.56 22.57
N ARG A 195 14.41 -6.87 22.50
CA ARG A 195 15.77 -7.43 22.40
C ARG A 195 15.89 -8.37 21.20
N PHE A 196 17.06 -8.37 20.57
CA PHE A 196 17.47 -9.32 19.53
C PHE A 196 17.74 -10.71 20.14
N GLY A 197 17.75 -11.74 19.29
CA GLY A 197 18.08 -13.10 19.67
C GLY A 197 16.89 -13.91 20.21
N HIS A 198 15.70 -13.37 20.20
CA HIS A 198 14.47 -14.10 20.47
C HIS A 198 13.85 -14.53 19.14
N TYR A 199 13.94 -15.82 18.82
CA TYR A 199 13.50 -16.34 17.53
C TYR A 199 12.15 -17.04 17.64
N GLU A 200 11.33 -16.89 16.59
CA GLU A 200 10.24 -17.79 16.28
C GLU A 200 10.72 -18.80 15.25
N MET A 201 10.45 -20.08 15.47
CA MET A 201 10.87 -21.18 14.62
C MET A 201 9.66 -21.93 14.08
N ASP A 202 9.67 -22.24 12.80
CA ASP A 202 8.62 -23.00 12.13
C ASP A 202 9.17 -23.80 10.96
N THR A 203 8.40 -24.76 10.47
CA THR A 203 8.72 -25.49 9.26
C THR A 203 7.77 -25.16 8.12
N VAL A 204 8.29 -25.19 6.90
CA VAL A 204 7.50 -25.07 5.68
C VAL A 204 7.64 -26.38 4.92
N VAL A 205 6.63 -27.22 5.00
CA VAL A 205 6.64 -28.55 4.39
C VAL A 205 6.37 -28.51 2.88
N SER A 206 6.92 -29.48 2.16
CA SER A 206 6.62 -29.76 0.76
C SER A 206 5.15 -30.13 0.54
N SER A 207 4.74 -30.30 -0.72
CA SER A 207 3.45 -30.92 -1.05
C SER A 207 3.38 -32.36 -0.54
N THR A 208 2.17 -32.90 -0.49
CA THR A 208 1.95 -34.32 -0.10
C THR A 208 2.69 -35.35 -0.98
N LYS A 209 3.06 -34.94 -2.20
CA LYS A 209 3.83 -35.76 -3.16
C LYS A 209 5.31 -35.37 -3.22
N GLY A 210 5.74 -34.34 -2.51
CA GLY A 210 7.12 -33.87 -2.47
C GLY A 210 7.83 -34.31 -1.20
N THR A 211 9.16 -34.20 -1.22
CA THR A 211 10.02 -34.50 -0.09
C THR A 211 10.62 -33.23 0.51
N GLY A 212 11.11 -33.35 1.74
CA GLY A 212 11.82 -32.28 2.40
C GLY A 212 10.93 -31.12 2.86
N GLY A 213 11.58 -30.08 3.32
CA GLY A 213 10.97 -28.87 3.84
C GLY A 213 11.99 -27.78 4.10
N LEU A 214 11.56 -26.73 4.77
CA LEU A 214 12.43 -25.65 5.22
C LEU A 214 12.30 -25.50 6.72
N LEU A 215 13.41 -25.29 7.40
CA LEU A 215 13.42 -24.68 8.73
C LEU A 215 13.55 -23.17 8.57
N VAL A 216 12.66 -22.43 9.20
CA VAL A 216 12.66 -20.97 9.15
C VAL A 216 12.72 -20.42 10.57
N LEU A 217 13.71 -19.61 10.85
CA LEU A 217 13.82 -18.82 12.06
C LEU A 217 13.58 -17.35 11.74
N ILE A 218 12.81 -16.67 12.62
CA ILE A 218 12.60 -15.23 12.52
C ILE A 218 12.99 -14.58 13.83
N ASP A 219 13.92 -13.63 13.80
CA ASP A 219 14.15 -12.76 14.95
C ASP A 219 12.92 -11.88 15.19
N ARG A 220 12.41 -11.87 16.40
CA ARG A 220 11.16 -11.21 16.76
C ARG A 220 11.26 -9.68 16.70
N ARG A 221 12.47 -9.13 16.94
CA ARG A 221 12.71 -7.69 16.92
C ARG A 221 12.96 -7.20 15.49
N SER A 222 13.98 -7.71 14.82
CA SER A 222 14.40 -7.25 13.49
C SER A 222 13.58 -7.82 12.33
N ARG A 223 12.77 -8.84 12.59
CA ARG A 223 12.06 -9.58 11.53
C ARG A 223 13.00 -10.23 10.52
N ARG A 224 14.26 -10.44 10.90
CA ARG A 224 15.23 -11.12 10.06
C ARG A 224 14.90 -12.61 9.97
N TYR A 225 14.89 -13.11 8.76
CA TYR A 225 14.69 -14.52 8.44
C TYR A 225 16.04 -15.22 8.30
N VAL A 226 16.09 -16.45 8.77
CA VAL A 226 17.16 -17.41 8.49
C VAL A 226 16.50 -18.70 8.03
N ILE A 227 16.92 -19.21 6.87
CA ILE A 227 16.26 -20.33 6.19
C ILE A 227 17.26 -21.41 5.91
N GLU A 228 16.92 -22.66 6.26
CA GLU A 228 17.69 -23.87 5.92
C GLU A 228 16.82 -24.92 5.27
N LEU A 229 17.41 -25.63 4.31
CA LEU A 229 16.77 -26.77 3.65
C LEU A 229 16.81 -27.99 4.57
N LEU A 230 15.69 -28.70 4.68
CA LEU A 230 15.56 -29.98 5.37
C LEU A 230 15.34 -31.09 4.34
N ALA A 231 16.14 -32.14 4.37
CA ALA A 231 15.91 -33.33 3.53
C ALA A 231 14.62 -34.06 3.95
N HIS A 232 14.38 -34.10 5.26
CA HIS A 232 13.16 -34.64 5.87
C HIS A 232 12.72 -33.72 7.00
N VAL A 233 11.40 -33.61 7.24
CA VAL A 233 10.87 -32.81 8.34
C VAL A 233 10.84 -33.66 9.60
N THR A 234 12.01 -33.84 10.18
CA THR A 234 12.24 -34.61 11.41
C THR A 234 13.01 -33.77 12.42
N GLN A 235 12.94 -34.17 13.69
CA GLN A 235 13.65 -33.47 14.76
C GLN A 235 15.17 -33.46 14.56
N ASP A 236 15.76 -34.59 14.12
CA ASP A 236 17.21 -34.68 13.95
C ASP A 236 17.68 -33.77 12.80
N GLU A 237 16.89 -33.66 11.71
CA GLU A 237 17.15 -32.68 10.64
C GLU A 237 17.01 -31.23 11.10
N VAL A 238 16.03 -30.92 11.97
CA VAL A 238 15.91 -29.59 12.58
C VAL A 238 17.15 -29.26 13.40
N VAL A 239 17.62 -30.19 14.22
CA VAL A 239 18.86 -30.04 15.02
C VAL A 239 20.07 -29.84 14.10
N ALA A 240 20.20 -30.61 13.02
CA ALA A 240 21.27 -30.45 12.03
C ALA A 240 21.20 -29.09 11.32
N ALA A 241 20.02 -28.63 10.96
CA ALA A 241 19.79 -27.33 10.33
C ALA A 241 20.17 -26.17 11.29
N LEU A 242 19.84 -26.26 12.58
CA LEU A 242 20.25 -25.27 13.59
C LEU A 242 21.78 -25.21 13.71
N LYS A 243 22.48 -26.35 13.69
CA LYS A 243 23.94 -26.39 13.66
C LYS A 243 24.51 -25.69 12.42
N ARG A 244 23.92 -25.91 11.22
CA ARG A 244 24.33 -25.23 9.98
C ARG A 244 24.13 -23.71 10.08
N MET A 245 22.98 -23.24 10.62
CA MET A 245 22.70 -21.81 10.84
C MET A 245 23.72 -21.15 11.78
N LEU A 246 24.12 -21.84 12.85
CA LEU A 246 25.15 -21.37 13.77
C LEU A 246 26.54 -21.34 13.11
N ALA A 247 26.92 -22.41 12.41
CA ALA A 247 28.21 -22.54 11.74
C ALA A 247 28.44 -21.43 10.70
N ARG A 248 27.39 -21.09 9.91
CA ARG A 248 27.46 -19.97 8.95
C ARG A 248 27.22 -18.58 9.56
N LYS A 249 27.13 -18.48 10.88
CA LYS A 249 26.89 -17.24 11.63
C LYS A 249 25.62 -16.46 11.16
N ALA A 250 24.62 -17.18 10.69
CA ALA A 250 23.37 -16.58 10.23
C ALA A 250 22.49 -16.11 11.38
N ILE A 251 22.56 -16.81 12.51
CA ILE A 251 21.95 -16.45 13.78
C ILE A 251 23.04 -15.97 14.76
N GLY A 252 22.77 -14.88 15.45
CA GLY A 252 23.64 -14.38 16.50
C GLY A 252 23.39 -15.11 17.84
N LYS A 253 23.62 -14.43 18.97
CA LYS A 253 23.33 -14.98 20.30
C LYS A 253 21.85 -15.32 20.42
N VAL A 254 21.53 -16.61 20.56
CA VAL A 254 20.14 -17.08 20.75
C VAL A 254 19.78 -16.94 22.24
N ARG A 255 18.70 -16.21 22.52
CA ARG A 255 18.21 -15.97 23.90
C ARG A 255 16.97 -16.83 24.22
N SER A 256 16.14 -17.09 23.22
CA SER A 256 15.00 -18.00 23.33
C SER A 256 14.52 -18.42 21.95
N ILE A 257 13.94 -19.58 21.84
CA ILE A 257 13.18 -20.05 20.67
C ILE A 257 11.73 -20.23 21.07
N THR A 258 10.82 -19.79 20.19
CA THR A 258 9.39 -20.06 20.30
C THR A 258 8.97 -20.90 19.10
N THR A 259 8.28 -22.02 19.33
CA THR A 259 7.80 -22.91 18.27
C THR A 259 6.38 -23.41 18.57
N ASP A 260 5.78 -24.15 17.65
CA ASP A 260 4.54 -24.87 17.88
C ASP A 260 4.78 -26.29 18.44
N ASN A 261 3.69 -27.06 18.52
CA ASN A 261 3.73 -28.42 18.99
C ASN A 261 3.91 -29.44 17.86
N GLY A 262 4.64 -29.07 16.78
CA GLY A 262 4.97 -29.99 15.69
C GLY A 262 5.79 -31.20 16.16
N CYS A 263 5.65 -32.34 15.49
CA CYS A 263 6.38 -33.56 15.83
C CYS A 263 7.91 -33.38 15.67
N GLU A 264 8.33 -32.47 14.80
CA GLU A 264 9.73 -32.11 14.58
C GLU A 264 10.34 -31.27 15.70
N PHE A 265 9.55 -30.86 16.69
CA PHE A 265 9.98 -30.06 17.84
C PHE A 265 9.69 -30.73 19.20
N LEU A 266 9.44 -32.05 19.19
CA LEU A 266 8.96 -32.78 20.39
C LEU A 266 9.94 -32.75 21.58
N ASP A 267 11.24 -32.83 21.33
CA ASP A 267 12.26 -32.82 22.37
C ASP A 267 12.98 -31.46 22.45
N PRO A 268 12.58 -30.58 23.41
CA PRO A 268 13.21 -29.29 23.59
C PRO A 268 14.69 -29.40 24.01
N ASN A 269 15.09 -30.51 24.63
CA ASN A 269 16.46 -30.67 25.14
C ASN A 269 17.46 -30.83 24.01
N LYS A 270 17.10 -31.54 22.92
CA LYS A 270 17.95 -31.64 21.73
C LYS A 270 18.18 -30.27 21.10
N ILE A 271 17.12 -29.43 21.01
CA ILE A 271 17.23 -28.06 20.50
C ILE A 271 18.09 -27.23 21.44
N LYS A 272 17.79 -27.26 22.75
CA LYS A 272 18.52 -26.51 23.79
C LYS A 272 20.01 -26.86 23.80
N ALA A 273 20.37 -28.11 23.63
CA ALA A 273 21.76 -28.56 23.57
C ALA A 273 22.55 -27.89 22.43
N VAL A 274 21.90 -27.51 21.33
CA VAL A 274 22.53 -26.83 20.19
C VAL A 274 22.56 -25.33 20.34
N VAL A 275 21.45 -24.72 20.75
CA VAL A 275 21.31 -23.25 20.77
C VAL A 275 21.62 -22.61 22.13
N GLY A 276 21.74 -23.39 23.19
CA GLY A 276 22.09 -22.91 24.53
C GLY A 276 20.99 -22.11 25.24
N CYS A 277 19.73 -22.22 24.81
CA CYS A 277 18.63 -21.47 25.39
C CYS A 277 17.34 -22.29 25.55
N ASN A 278 16.39 -21.77 26.31
CA ASN A 278 15.10 -22.42 26.47
C ASN A 278 14.22 -22.32 25.22
N VAL A 279 13.41 -23.38 25.01
CA VAL A 279 12.41 -23.49 23.95
C VAL A 279 11.02 -23.33 24.58
N TYR A 280 10.21 -22.46 24.03
CA TYR A 280 8.85 -22.14 24.46
C TYR A 280 7.84 -22.57 23.40
N TYR A 281 6.72 -23.09 23.86
CA TYR A 281 5.71 -23.64 22.97
C TYR A 281 4.45 -22.81 22.99
N THR A 282 3.82 -22.64 21.82
CA THR A 282 2.48 -22.03 21.74
C THR A 282 1.45 -22.99 22.34
N ARG A 283 0.37 -22.41 22.87
CA ARG A 283 -0.76 -23.22 23.31
C ARG A 283 -1.39 -23.96 22.15
N ALA A 284 -1.88 -25.16 22.41
CA ALA A 284 -2.67 -25.88 21.44
C ALA A 284 -3.86 -25.05 20.98
N TYR A 285 -4.12 -25.01 19.68
CA TYR A 285 -5.20 -24.25 19.03
C TYR A 285 -5.11 -22.72 19.10
N ALA A 286 -4.10 -22.15 19.71
CA ALA A 286 -3.90 -20.70 19.80
C ALA A 286 -3.13 -20.15 18.58
N SER A 287 -3.69 -20.26 17.37
CA SER A 287 -3.05 -19.77 16.12
C SER A 287 -2.73 -18.26 16.15
N TRP A 288 -3.47 -17.47 16.94
CA TRP A 288 -3.21 -16.05 17.13
C TRP A 288 -1.90 -15.75 17.87
N GLU A 289 -1.38 -16.68 18.67
CA GLU A 289 -0.08 -16.57 19.35
C GLU A 289 1.09 -16.61 18.37
N LYS A 290 0.88 -17.15 17.16
CA LYS A 290 1.84 -17.29 16.08
C LYS A 290 1.78 -16.18 15.02
N GLY A 291 1.21 -15.03 15.29
CA GLY A 291 0.98 -13.99 14.29
C GLY A 291 2.22 -13.58 13.46
N SER A 292 3.44 -13.79 13.96
CA SER A 292 4.66 -13.54 13.19
C SER A 292 4.97 -14.68 12.21
N VAL A 293 4.70 -15.92 12.61
CA VAL A 293 5.03 -17.13 11.84
C VAL A 293 4.04 -17.36 10.68
N GLU A 294 2.75 -17.07 10.84
CA GLU A 294 1.81 -17.11 9.72
C GLU A 294 2.23 -16.13 8.61
N ASN A 295 2.72 -14.96 8.97
CA ASN A 295 3.29 -14.02 8.01
C ASN A 295 4.58 -14.57 7.38
N CYS A 296 5.37 -15.36 8.11
CA CYS A 296 6.57 -16.01 7.61
C CYS A 296 6.26 -16.93 6.44
N ASN A 297 5.36 -17.86 6.62
CA ASN A 297 4.97 -18.80 5.59
C ASN A 297 4.43 -18.10 4.34
N ARG A 298 3.74 -16.94 4.51
CA ARG A 298 3.30 -16.11 3.39
C ARG A 298 4.47 -15.53 2.58
N PHE A 299 5.55 -15.11 3.23
CA PHE A 299 6.73 -14.60 2.51
C PHE A 299 7.38 -15.70 1.70
N VAL A 300 7.67 -16.86 2.29
CA VAL A 300 8.22 -18.02 1.55
C VAL A 300 7.30 -18.39 0.39
N ARG A 301 5.99 -18.46 0.63
CA ARG A 301 4.98 -18.89 -0.36
C ARG A 301 4.78 -17.92 -1.54
N ARG A 302 5.35 -16.74 -1.50
CA ARG A 302 5.39 -15.85 -2.70
C ARG A 302 6.26 -16.41 -3.81
N TRP A 303 7.41 -16.97 -3.45
CA TRP A 303 8.37 -17.52 -4.40
C TRP A 303 8.22 -19.02 -4.56
N TYR A 304 7.85 -19.71 -3.50
CA TYR A 304 7.62 -21.15 -3.44
C TYR A 304 6.15 -21.42 -3.06
N PRO A 305 5.22 -21.42 -4.03
CA PRO A 305 3.78 -21.59 -3.78
C PRO A 305 3.45 -22.90 -3.05
N LYS A 306 2.25 -22.99 -2.50
CA LYS A 306 1.75 -24.25 -1.93
C LYS A 306 1.76 -25.33 -3.02
N GLY A 307 2.36 -26.46 -2.73
CA GLY A 307 2.56 -27.53 -3.71
C GLY A 307 4.00 -27.69 -4.20
N THR A 308 4.90 -26.74 -3.86
CA THR A 308 6.33 -26.86 -4.17
C THR A 308 6.95 -28.11 -3.51
N ASP A 309 7.80 -28.79 -4.24
CA ASP A 309 8.65 -29.87 -3.75
C ASP A 309 10.03 -29.32 -3.38
N PHE A 310 10.30 -29.17 -2.09
CA PHE A 310 11.58 -28.65 -1.61
C PHE A 310 12.73 -29.64 -1.78
N GLY A 311 12.44 -30.94 -1.95
CA GLY A 311 13.47 -31.91 -2.27
C GLY A 311 14.18 -31.66 -3.60
N LYS A 312 13.60 -30.82 -4.49
CA LYS A 312 14.20 -30.39 -5.76
C LYS A 312 14.94 -29.05 -5.66
N CYS A 313 14.92 -28.42 -4.49
CA CYS A 313 15.59 -27.14 -4.25
C CYS A 313 17.00 -27.37 -3.68
N THR A 314 17.87 -26.41 -3.91
CA THR A 314 19.22 -26.42 -3.35
C THR A 314 19.32 -25.49 -2.14
N THR A 315 20.32 -25.71 -1.29
CA THR A 315 20.65 -24.78 -0.20
C THR A 315 20.93 -23.37 -0.71
N ALA A 316 21.57 -23.24 -1.88
CA ALA A 316 21.82 -21.95 -2.52
C ALA A 316 20.53 -21.18 -2.87
N ASP A 317 19.50 -21.91 -3.32
CA ASP A 317 18.18 -21.31 -3.60
C ASP A 317 17.55 -20.77 -2.32
N MET A 318 17.66 -21.48 -1.22
CA MET A 318 17.12 -21.06 0.07
C MET A 318 17.88 -19.86 0.64
N HIS A 319 19.20 -19.82 0.51
CA HIS A 319 19.98 -18.65 0.89
C HIS A 319 19.69 -17.43 -0.01
N ARG A 320 19.39 -17.66 -1.29
CA ARG A 320 18.90 -16.59 -2.18
C ARG A 320 17.55 -16.05 -1.72
N LEU A 321 16.60 -16.94 -1.40
CA LEU A 321 15.29 -16.57 -0.86
C LEU A 321 15.44 -15.79 0.45
N GLU A 322 16.29 -16.25 1.36
CA GLU A 322 16.61 -15.57 2.63
C GLU A 322 17.06 -14.13 2.38
N ARG A 323 18.00 -13.91 1.44
CA ARG A 323 18.45 -12.57 1.07
C ARG A 323 17.32 -11.70 0.52
N VAL A 324 16.52 -12.24 -0.40
CA VAL A 324 15.38 -11.52 -0.99
C VAL A 324 14.38 -11.10 0.10
N ILE A 325 13.99 -12.02 0.98
CA ILE A 325 13.03 -11.73 2.06
C ILE A 325 13.58 -10.68 3.05
N ASN A 326 14.87 -10.74 3.37
CA ASN A 326 15.50 -9.80 4.30
C ASN A 326 15.78 -8.42 3.68
N SER A 327 15.73 -8.30 2.35
CA SER A 327 15.83 -7.04 1.62
C SER A 327 14.47 -6.37 1.35
N ILE A 328 13.37 -6.91 1.87
CA ILE A 328 12.03 -6.32 1.75
C ILE A 328 11.85 -5.21 2.78
N HIS A 329 11.43 -4.03 2.33
CA HIS A 329 11.06 -2.92 3.22
C HIS A 329 9.78 -3.24 3.99
N ARG A 330 9.77 -2.97 5.29
CA ARG A 330 8.68 -3.35 6.18
C ARG A 330 8.12 -2.15 6.92
N LYS A 331 6.81 -1.97 6.84
CA LYS A 331 6.13 -0.91 7.58
C LYS A 331 6.35 -1.03 9.10
N LEU A 332 6.47 -2.25 9.63
CA LEU A 332 6.75 -2.51 11.05
C LEU A 332 8.17 -2.14 11.49
N LEU A 333 9.06 -1.87 10.56
CA LEU A 333 10.44 -1.41 10.78
C LEU A 333 10.63 0.02 10.24
N ASP A 334 9.58 0.82 10.25
CA ASP A 334 9.57 2.21 9.78
C ASP A 334 10.12 2.39 8.35
N GLY A 335 9.88 1.40 7.51
CA GLY A 335 10.33 1.38 6.13
C GLY A 335 11.72 0.79 5.92
N LEU A 336 12.41 0.37 6.96
CA LEU A 336 13.68 -0.31 6.84
C LEU A 336 13.51 -1.77 6.41
N THR A 337 14.53 -2.32 5.75
CA THR A 337 14.68 -3.76 5.55
C THR A 337 15.20 -4.40 6.84
N ALA A 338 15.09 -5.73 6.96
CA ALA A 338 15.63 -6.44 8.13
C ALA A 338 17.15 -6.24 8.25
N TYR A 339 17.89 -6.19 7.14
CA TYR A 339 19.32 -5.94 7.14
C TYR A 339 19.67 -4.51 7.59
N GLN A 340 18.96 -3.50 7.09
CA GLN A 340 19.15 -2.11 7.51
C GLN A 340 18.85 -1.95 8.99
N TYR A 341 17.78 -2.60 9.47
CA TYR A 341 17.41 -2.56 10.89
C TYR A 341 18.48 -3.22 11.78
N ASP A 342 19.00 -4.40 11.39
CA ASP A 342 20.09 -5.05 12.12
C ASP A 342 21.33 -4.14 12.16
N THR A 343 21.72 -3.53 11.04
CA THR A 343 22.89 -2.64 10.99
C THR A 343 22.70 -1.40 11.88
N ALA A 344 21.50 -0.82 11.88
CA ALA A 344 21.22 0.39 12.66
C ALA A 344 21.15 0.13 14.17
N TYR A 345 20.62 -1.03 14.59
CA TYR A 345 20.25 -1.25 15.99
C TYR A 345 21.00 -2.41 16.68
N ALA A 346 21.69 -3.31 15.96
CA ALA A 346 22.40 -4.42 16.59
C ALA A 346 23.64 -3.95 17.38
N LYS A 347 24.26 -2.84 16.99
CA LYS A 347 25.40 -2.24 17.72
C LYS A 347 25.01 -1.59 19.05
N ALA A 348 23.71 -1.34 19.26
CA ALA A 348 23.18 -0.71 20.47
C ALA A 348 22.60 -1.74 21.47
N ALA A 349 22.69 -3.04 21.22
CA ALA A 349 22.13 -4.15 22.00
C ALA A 349 23.22 -5.11 22.51
#